data_fa75c3665641bbef144d3c64a06cfa53
#
_entry.id   fa75c3665641bbef144d3c64a06cfa53
#
_cell.length_a   1.000
_cell.length_b   1.000
_cell.length_c   1.000
_cell.angle_alpha   90.00
_cell.angle_beta   90.00
_cell.angle_gamma   90.00
#
_symmetry.space_group_name_H-M   'P 1'
#
loop_
_entity.id
_entity.type
_entity.pdbx_description
1 polymer ?
#
loop_
_entity_poly.entity_id
_entity_poly.type
_entity_poly.pdbx_seq_one_letter_code
_entity_poly.pdbx_strand_id
1 'polypeptide(L)'
;MQQLPVYIFTGFLEGGKTTIIQESLNDQNFNSGEKTLLLLCEEGIEELNPSAFWGKNVTIHTIENEGDLTQDYILSLTKGKKIDRIIVEYNGMWLLETLYKALPASWGIYQNMMFADANTFINYNNNMRQLMFDKIKDAEMVILNRVNDTLDKEEAHKIVKGISRRAQLVYDYPDGHVEYDDIEDPLPFDVNAPIINIEDDDFALWYRDLSEEMEKYHNKSVKFKAIVARDPRLGNNAAVVGRHVMTCCVDDIQFSGMIAVFKGECKLKSKEWVTVKGTVKIEANKLYKSKGPVLYVDSTEFAVKPSQEVATFY
;
A
#
# COMPACT_ATOMS: atom_id res chain seq x y z
N MET A 1 20.13 -14.02 -9.51
CA MET A 1 19.20 -15.02 -10.09
C MET A 1 17.90 -14.30 -10.36
N GLN A 2 17.28 -14.53 -11.51
CA GLN A 2 15.98 -13.95 -11.82
C GLN A 2 14.94 -14.61 -10.88
N GLN A 3 14.17 -13.81 -10.16
CA GLN A 3 13.10 -14.32 -9.30
C GLN A 3 11.96 -14.86 -10.16
N LEU A 4 11.27 -15.91 -9.67
CA LEU A 4 10.07 -16.42 -10.31
C LEU A 4 8.93 -15.40 -10.13
N PRO A 5 8.37 -14.84 -11.23
CA PRO A 5 7.38 -13.78 -11.13
C PRO A 5 6.03 -14.30 -10.62
N VAL A 6 5.43 -13.56 -9.68
CA VAL A 6 4.11 -13.82 -9.11
C VAL A 6 3.17 -12.68 -9.47
N TYR A 7 2.03 -13.02 -10.06
CA TYR A 7 0.93 -12.12 -10.34
C TYR A 7 -0.20 -12.41 -9.36
N ILE A 8 -0.59 -11.41 -8.58
CA ILE A 8 -1.62 -11.54 -7.55
C ILE A 8 -2.88 -10.82 -8.01
N PHE A 9 -3.98 -11.56 -8.04
CA PHE A 9 -5.33 -11.09 -8.31
C PHE A 9 -6.11 -11.17 -7.02
N THR A 10 -6.36 -10.03 -6.38
CA THR A 10 -7.06 -9.93 -5.10
C THR A 10 -8.36 -9.14 -5.21
N GLY A 11 -9.16 -9.13 -4.18
CA GLY A 11 -10.48 -8.50 -4.15
C GLY A 11 -11.56 -9.47 -3.71
N PHE A 12 -12.74 -8.94 -3.41
CA PHE A 12 -13.85 -9.75 -2.90
C PHE A 12 -14.43 -10.68 -3.97
N LEU A 13 -15.26 -11.62 -3.52
CA LEU A 13 -15.99 -12.54 -4.40
C LEU A 13 -16.77 -11.74 -5.44
N GLU A 14 -16.87 -12.28 -6.65
CA GLU A 14 -17.53 -11.64 -7.80
C GLU A 14 -16.92 -10.30 -8.25
N GLY A 15 -15.75 -9.93 -7.74
CA GLY A 15 -15.01 -8.75 -8.17
C GLY A 15 -14.47 -8.82 -9.61
N GLY A 16 -14.60 -9.95 -10.31
CA GLY A 16 -14.15 -10.14 -11.71
C GLY A 16 -12.75 -10.74 -11.84
N LYS A 17 -12.14 -11.22 -10.76
CA LYS A 17 -10.81 -11.86 -10.78
C LYS A 17 -10.71 -13.02 -11.77
N THR A 18 -11.63 -13.99 -11.65
CA THR A 18 -11.67 -15.20 -12.49
C THR A 18 -11.83 -14.85 -13.97
N THR A 19 -12.70 -13.88 -14.28
CA THR A 19 -12.95 -13.41 -15.66
C THR A 19 -11.67 -12.87 -16.29
N ILE A 20 -10.98 -11.95 -15.62
CA ILE A 20 -9.76 -11.34 -16.18
C ILE A 20 -8.59 -12.33 -16.25
N ILE A 21 -8.50 -13.29 -15.32
CA ILE A 21 -7.52 -14.39 -15.40
C ILE A 21 -7.82 -15.26 -16.62
N GLN A 22 -9.09 -15.61 -16.86
CA GLN A 22 -9.52 -16.37 -18.02
C GLN A 22 -9.16 -15.65 -19.32
N GLU A 23 -9.51 -14.38 -19.43
CA GLU A 23 -9.22 -13.55 -20.60
C GLU A 23 -7.71 -13.42 -20.86
N SER A 24 -6.94 -13.16 -19.80
CA SER A 24 -5.48 -13.09 -19.88
C SER A 24 -4.86 -14.41 -20.35
N LEU A 25 -5.36 -15.53 -19.85
CA LEU A 25 -4.84 -16.85 -20.28
C LEU A 25 -5.32 -17.27 -21.67
N ASN A 26 -6.40 -16.68 -22.17
CA ASN A 26 -6.86 -16.86 -23.55
C ASN A 26 -6.06 -16.01 -24.55
N ASP A 27 -5.46 -14.89 -24.09
CA ASP A 27 -4.70 -13.98 -24.96
C ASP A 27 -3.29 -14.52 -25.20
N GLN A 28 -2.94 -14.69 -26.49
CA GLN A 28 -1.63 -15.13 -26.95
C GLN A 28 -0.48 -14.22 -26.49
N ASN A 29 -0.71 -12.91 -26.36
CA ASN A 29 0.32 -11.96 -25.98
C ASN A 29 0.71 -12.11 -24.50
N PHE A 30 -0.27 -12.42 -23.64
CA PHE A 30 -0.01 -12.67 -22.24
C PHE A 30 0.43 -14.11 -21.98
N ASN A 31 -0.18 -15.08 -22.66
CA ASN A 31 0.08 -16.52 -22.48
C ASN A 31 0.82 -17.08 -23.70
N SER A 32 2.05 -16.63 -23.93
CA SER A 32 2.84 -16.95 -25.12
C SER A 32 3.58 -18.32 -25.04
N GLY A 33 3.33 -19.11 -23.97
CA GLY A 33 3.89 -20.45 -23.78
C GLY A 33 4.62 -20.65 -22.45
N GLU A 34 4.61 -19.66 -21.56
CA GLU A 34 5.17 -19.74 -20.21
C GLU A 34 4.44 -20.81 -19.39
N LYS A 35 5.20 -21.71 -18.78
CA LYS A 35 4.65 -22.70 -17.86
C LYS A 35 4.13 -22.02 -16.61
N THR A 36 2.82 -21.92 -16.52
CA THR A 36 2.10 -21.18 -15.48
C THR A 36 1.57 -22.16 -14.43
N LEU A 37 1.83 -21.88 -13.16
CA LEU A 37 1.08 -22.44 -12.05
C LEU A 37 0.04 -21.41 -11.60
N LEU A 38 -1.24 -21.77 -11.71
CA LEU A 38 -2.37 -20.97 -11.25
C LEU A 38 -2.85 -21.53 -9.90
N LEU A 39 -2.75 -20.73 -8.85
CA LEU A 39 -3.26 -21.04 -7.51
C LEU A 39 -4.62 -20.39 -7.35
N LEU A 40 -5.67 -21.19 -7.13
CA LEU A 40 -7.03 -20.73 -6.84
C LEU A 40 -7.27 -20.85 -5.35
N CYS A 41 -7.44 -19.71 -4.66
CA CYS A 41 -7.73 -19.66 -3.22
C CYS A 41 -9.20 -19.33 -2.94
N GLU A 42 -10.02 -19.20 -3.98
CA GLU A 42 -11.44 -18.87 -3.88
C GLU A 42 -12.21 -19.59 -4.98
N GLU A 43 -13.38 -20.15 -4.64
CA GLU A 43 -14.33 -20.67 -5.62
C GLU A 43 -15.48 -19.68 -5.73
N GLY A 44 -15.65 -19.11 -6.94
CA GLY A 44 -16.74 -18.20 -7.29
C GLY A 44 -17.82 -18.86 -8.12
N ILE A 45 -18.79 -18.08 -8.58
CA ILE A 45 -19.82 -18.51 -9.55
C ILE A 45 -19.18 -18.76 -10.92
N GLU A 46 -18.21 -17.93 -11.31
CA GLU A 46 -17.49 -18.05 -12.56
C GLU A 46 -16.43 -19.13 -12.45
N GLU A 47 -16.48 -20.10 -13.34
CA GLU A 47 -15.51 -21.20 -13.44
C GLU A 47 -14.54 -20.94 -14.60
N LEU A 48 -13.27 -21.28 -14.39
CA LEU A 48 -12.29 -21.25 -15.46
C LEU A 48 -12.57 -22.33 -16.48
N ASN A 49 -12.40 -21.99 -17.76
CA ASN A 49 -12.44 -22.94 -18.86
C ASN A 49 -11.02 -23.20 -19.43
N PRO A 50 -10.28 -24.21 -18.91
CA PRO A 50 -8.91 -24.45 -19.35
C PRO A 50 -8.79 -24.84 -20.83
N SER A 51 -9.89 -25.31 -21.45
CA SER A 51 -9.88 -25.67 -22.87
C SER A 51 -9.77 -24.45 -23.80
N ALA A 52 -10.13 -23.27 -23.29
CA ALA A 52 -10.04 -21.99 -24.00
C ALA A 52 -8.66 -21.30 -23.83
N PHE A 53 -7.81 -21.75 -22.93
CA PHE A 53 -6.50 -21.16 -22.74
C PHE A 53 -5.63 -21.28 -23.99
N TRP A 54 -4.89 -20.23 -24.29
CA TRP A 54 -3.90 -20.27 -25.36
C TRP A 54 -2.75 -21.23 -24.98
N GLY A 55 -2.73 -22.40 -25.57
CA GLY A 55 -1.77 -23.45 -25.26
C GLY A 55 -2.17 -24.32 -24.04
N LYS A 56 -1.34 -25.35 -23.77
CA LYS A 56 -1.56 -26.33 -22.70
C LYS A 56 -0.47 -26.21 -21.62
N ASN A 57 -0.15 -25.01 -21.23
CA ASN A 57 0.99 -24.66 -20.37
C ASN A 57 0.58 -24.23 -18.96
N VAL A 58 -0.71 -24.25 -18.62
CA VAL A 58 -1.25 -23.85 -17.33
C VAL A 58 -1.59 -25.07 -16.48
N THR A 59 -1.07 -25.12 -15.27
CA THR A 59 -1.45 -26.10 -14.23
C THR A 59 -2.25 -25.36 -13.17
N ILE A 60 -3.49 -25.80 -12.94
CA ILE A 60 -4.36 -25.22 -11.91
C ILE A 60 -4.25 -26.03 -10.65
N HIS A 61 -4.22 -25.36 -9.50
CA HIS A 61 -4.21 -25.94 -8.18
C HIS A 61 -5.07 -25.14 -7.22
N THR A 62 -6.06 -25.77 -6.58
CA THR A 62 -6.97 -25.14 -5.65
C THR A 62 -6.45 -25.27 -4.22
N ILE A 63 -6.55 -24.19 -3.43
CA ILE A 63 -6.22 -24.12 -2.01
C ILE A 63 -7.49 -23.69 -1.28
N GLU A 64 -8.18 -24.64 -0.66
CA GLU A 64 -9.51 -24.42 -0.06
C GLU A 64 -9.46 -23.73 1.31
N ASN A 65 -8.39 -23.94 2.08
CA ASN A 65 -8.27 -23.40 3.43
C ASN A 65 -7.04 -22.50 3.55
N GLU A 66 -7.19 -21.37 4.23
CA GLU A 66 -6.07 -20.42 4.47
C GLU A 66 -4.89 -21.10 5.19
N GLY A 67 -5.17 -22.03 6.11
CA GLY A 67 -4.14 -22.75 6.85
C GLY A 67 -3.27 -23.69 6.00
N ASP A 68 -3.74 -24.09 4.81
CA ASP A 68 -2.99 -24.91 3.87
C ASP A 68 -2.01 -24.09 3.03
N LEU A 69 -2.18 -22.77 3.00
CA LEU A 69 -1.31 -21.83 2.27
C LEU A 69 0.01 -21.64 3.02
N THR A 70 0.91 -22.60 2.90
CA THR A 70 2.23 -22.59 3.55
C THR A 70 3.36 -22.61 2.52
N GLN A 71 4.54 -22.10 2.92
CA GLN A 71 5.71 -22.08 2.04
C GLN A 71 6.12 -23.48 1.57
N ASP A 72 6.11 -24.45 2.47
CA ASP A 72 6.46 -25.85 2.15
C ASP A 72 5.48 -26.45 1.15
N TYR A 73 4.19 -26.16 1.31
CA TYR A 73 3.16 -26.65 0.41
C TYR A 73 3.35 -26.05 -1.00
N ILE A 74 3.49 -24.74 -1.11
CA ILE A 74 3.72 -24.04 -2.38
C ILE A 74 4.99 -24.57 -3.08
N LEU A 75 6.09 -24.74 -2.34
CA LEU A 75 7.32 -25.29 -2.88
C LEU A 75 7.14 -26.74 -3.38
N SER A 76 6.30 -27.54 -2.72
CA SER A 76 6.01 -28.91 -3.15
C SER A 76 5.34 -28.97 -4.52
N LEU A 77 4.49 -27.98 -4.85
CA LEU A 77 3.78 -27.87 -6.13
C LEU A 77 4.72 -27.59 -7.32
N THR A 78 5.86 -26.95 -7.07
CA THR A 78 6.85 -26.58 -8.09
C THR A 78 8.03 -27.54 -8.15
N LYS A 79 8.19 -28.44 -7.15
CA LYS A 79 9.33 -29.35 -7.04
C LYS A 79 9.45 -30.25 -8.27
N GLY A 80 10.62 -30.18 -8.92
CA GLY A 80 10.92 -31.00 -10.12
C GLY A 80 10.19 -30.57 -11.39
N LYS A 81 9.46 -29.45 -11.36
CA LYS A 81 8.78 -28.88 -12.51
C LYS A 81 9.47 -27.59 -12.94
N LYS A 82 9.52 -27.35 -14.26
CA LYS A 82 9.88 -26.03 -14.77
C LYS A 82 8.62 -25.17 -14.73
N ILE A 83 8.60 -24.14 -13.91
CA ILE A 83 7.56 -23.12 -13.83
C ILE A 83 8.20 -21.79 -14.20
N ASP A 84 7.58 -21.04 -15.09
CA ASP A 84 8.09 -19.76 -15.59
C ASP A 84 7.37 -18.57 -14.94
N ARG A 85 6.12 -18.76 -14.45
CA ARG A 85 5.36 -17.75 -13.68
C ARG A 85 4.30 -18.38 -12.77
N ILE A 86 3.91 -17.62 -11.75
CA ILE A 86 2.82 -17.98 -10.83
C ILE A 86 1.72 -16.94 -10.99
N ILE A 87 0.48 -17.40 -11.05
CA ILE A 87 -0.73 -16.57 -10.93
C ILE A 87 -1.47 -17.01 -9.68
N VAL A 88 -1.90 -16.07 -8.86
CA VAL A 88 -2.66 -16.34 -7.63
C VAL A 88 -3.98 -15.61 -7.71
N GLU A 89 -5.08 -16.34 -7.78
CA GLU A 89 -6.41 -15.82 -7.48
C GLU A 89 -6.64 -15.93 -5.98
N TYR A 90 -6.46 -14.82 -5.29
CA TYR A 90 -6.44 -14.81 -3.83
C TYR A 90 -7.83 -14.59 -3.23
N ASN A 91 -8.12 -15.30 -2.15
CA ASN A 91 -9.39 -15.18 -1.44
C ASN A 91 -9.56 -13.79 -0.83
N GLY A 92 -10.70 -13.16 -1.09
CA GLY A 92 -10.99 -11.81 -0.64
C GLY A 92 -11.10 -11.65 0.87
N MET A 93 -11.38 -12.73 1.60
CA MET A 93 -11.54 -12.72 3.06
C MET A 93 -10.23 -13.01 3.81
N TRP A 94 -9.20 -13.54 3.14
CA TRP A 94 -7.90 -13.84 3.76
C TRP A 94 -7.00 -12.62 3.73
N LEU A 95 -6.18 -12.42 4.77
CA LEU A 95 -5.22 -11.31 4.81
C LEU A 95 -4.03 -11.56 3.88
N LEU A 96 -3.58 -10.55 3.15
CA LEU A 96 -2.42 -10.66 2.25
C LEU A 96 -1.14 -11.05 2.97
N GLU A 97 -1.03 -10.76 4.26
CA GLU A 97 0.11 -11.18 5.07
C GLU A 97 0.31 -12.71 5.07
N THR A 98 -0.79 -13.49 5.06
CA THR A 98 -0.73 -14.96 4.97
C THR A 98 -0.08 -15.39 3.65
N LEU A 99 -0.49 -14.80 2.53
CA LEU A 99 0.13 -15.05 1.23
C LEU A 99 1.62 -14.67 1.24
N TYR A 100 1.95 -13.47 1.71
CA TYR A 100 3.34 -12.98 1.70
C TYR A 100 4.28 -13.86 2.55
N LYS A 101 3.80 -14.39 3.67
CA LYS A 101 4.56 -15.34 4.49
C LYS A 101 4.76 -16.69 3.81
N ALA A 102 3.80 -17.09 2.98
CA ALA A 102 3.86 -18.35 2.24
C ALA A 102 4.76 -18.27 1.00
N LEU A 103 4.95 -17.08 0.41
CA LEU A 103 5.78 -16.93 -0.78
C LEU A 103 7.26 -17.21 -0.49
N PRO A 104 7.94 -18.10 -1.24
CA PRO A 104 9.37 -18.34 -1.10
C PRO A 104 10.19 -17.07 -1.45
N ALA A 105 11.32 -16.86 -0.78
CA ALA A 105 12.21 -15.72 -1.03
C ALA A 105 12.80 -15.68 -2.47
N SER A 106 12.76 -16.80 -3.18
CA SER A 106 13.17 -16.90 -4.59
C SER A 106 12.09 -16.44 -5.57
N TRP A 107 10.89 -16.16 -5.10
CA TRP A 107 9.78 -15.64 -5.90
C TRP A 107 9.67 -14.13 -5.70
N GLY A 108 9.29 -13.41 -6.75
CA GLY A 108 9.10 -11.96 -6.69
C GLY A 108 7.68 -11.58 -7.09
N ILE A 109 7.00 -10.77 -6.30
CA ILE A 109 5.73 -10.17 -6.72
C ILE A 109 6.06 -9.26 -7.89
N TYR A 110 5.52 -9.61 -9.05
CA TYR A 110 5.68 -8.83 -10.29
C TYR A 110 4.54 -7.84 -10.46
N GLN A 111 3.33 -8.24 -10.06
CA GLN A 111 2.15 -7.38 -10.11
C GLN A 111 1.14 -7.82 -9.04
N ASN A 112 0.57 -6.84 -8.34
CA ASN A 112 -0.51 -7.02 -7.39
C ASN A 112 -1.69 -6.14 -7.80
N MET A 113 -2.80 -6.78 -8.19
CA MET A 113 -3.99 -6.11 -8.69
C MET A 113 -5.19 -6.43 -7.82
N MET A 114 -5.94 -5.39 -7.44
CA MET A 114 -7.18 -5.51 -6.69
C MET A 114 -8.37 -5.28 -7.60
N PHE A 115 -9.32 -6.21 -7.59
CA PHE A 115 -10.55 -6.17 -8.38
C PHE A 115 -11.77 -5.99 -7.49
N ALA A 116 -12.66 -5.10 -7.88
CA ALA A 116 -13.94 -4.90 -7.19
C ALA A 116 -15.05 -4.57 -8.18
N ASP A 117 -16.27 -4.96 -7.83
CA ASP A 117 -17.47 -4.49 -8.51
C ASP A 117 -17.76 -3.04 -8.10
N ALA A 118 -17.84 -2.15 -9.08
CA ALA A 118 -18.10 -0.73 -8.86
C ALA A 118 -19.40 -0.46 -8.06
N ASN A 119 -20.41 -1.31 -8.24
CA ASN A 119 -21.69 -1.17 -7.54
C ASN A 119 -21.63 -1.47 -6.05
N THR A 120 -20.62 -2.23 -5.61
CA THR A 120 -20.48 -2.66 -4.20
C THR A 120 -19.24 -2.08 -3.51
N PHE A 121 -18.33 -1.48 -4.25
CA PHE A 121 -17.02 -1.02 -3.76
C PHE A 121 -17.12 -0.09 -2.54
N ILE A 122 -17.91 0.99 -2.63
CA ILE A 122 -18.09 1.95 -1.55
C ILE A 122 -18.75 1.26 -0.33
N ASN A 123 -19.75 0.41 -0.56
CA ASN A 123 -20.43 -0.33 0.51
C ASN A 123 -19.47 -1.30 1.22
N TYR A 124 -18.61 -1.99 0.48
CA TYR A 124 -17.59 -2.86 1.08
C TYR A 124 -16.56 -2.07 1.88
N ASN A 125 -16.13 -0.91 1.39
CA ASN A 125 -15.25 -0.03 2.16
C ASN A 125 -15.90 0.40 3.49
N ASN A 126 -17.18 0.76 3.47
CA ASN A 126 -17.89 1.21 4.67
C ASN A 126 -18.10 0.10 5.71
N ASN A 127 -18.28 -1.15 5.29
CA ASN A 127 -18.61 -2.27 6.15
C ASN A 127 -17.42 -3.19 6.48
N MET A 128 -16.40 -3.26 5.61
CA MET A 128 -15.24 -4.15 5.74
C MET A 128 -13.94 -3.40 5.52
N ARG A 129 -13.82 -2.23 6.12
CA ARG A 129 -12.74 -1.27 5.88
C ARG A 129 -11.33 -1.87 6.04
N GLN A 130 -11.14 -2.71 7.06
CA GLN A 130 -9.85 -3.36 7.31
C GLN A 130 -9.44 -4.29 6.17
N LEU A 131 -10.38 -5.07 5.62
CA LEU A 131 -10.11 -5.94 4.47
C LEU A 131 -9.88 -5.14 3.20
N MET A 132 -10.64 -4.05 2.99
CA MET A 132 -10.42 -3.14 1.87
C MET A 132 -9.02 -2.52 1.94
N PHE A 133 -8.64 -2.01 3.11
CA PHE A 133 -7.30 -1.49 3.36
C PHE A 133 -6.23 -2.54 3.03
N ASP A 134 -6.38 -3.78 3.55
CA ASP A 134 -5.43 -4.86 3.30
C ASP A 134 -5.23 -5.15 1.80
N LYS A 135 -6.31 -5.11 1.00
CA LYS A 135 -6.24 -5.37 -0.44
C LYS A 135 -5.64 -4.22 -1.24
N ILE A 136 -5.91 -2.97 -0.84
CA ILE A 136 -5.51 -1.78 -1.60
C ILE A 136 -4.09 -1.32 -1.25
N LYS A 137 -3.65 -1.45 0.02
CA LYS A 137 -2.38 -0.86 0.51
C LYS A 137 -1.14 -1.21 -0.33
N ASP A 138 -1.08 -2.45 -0.83
CA ASP A 138 0.05 -2.97 -1.60
C ASP A 138 -0.31 -3.19 -3.08
N ALA A 139 -1.53 -2.80 -3.50
CA ALA A 139 -1.95 -2.91 -4.89
C ALA A 139 -1.23 -1.87 -5.77
N GLU A 140 -0.73 -2.30 -6.90
CA GLU A 140 -0.23 -1.41 -7.95
C GLU A 140 -1.37 -0.85 -8.79
N MET A 141 -2.45 -1.63 -8.91
CA MET A 141 -3.64 -1.28 -9.66
C MET A 141 -4.90 -1.73 -8.91
N VAL A 142 -5.88 -0.84 -8.86
CA VAL A 142 -7.24 -1.11 -8.37
C VAL A 142 -8.19 -0.97 -9.55
N ILE A 143 -8.85 -2.06 -9.92
CA ILE A 143 -9.76 -2.10 -11.05
C ILE A 143 -11.20 -2.20 -10.51
N LEU A 144 -11.99 -1.16 -10.79
CA LEU A 144 -13.42 -1.18 -10.53
C LEU A 144 -14.12 -1.60 -11.82
N ASN A 145 -14.65 -2.81 -11.84
CA ASN A 145 -15.34 -3.32 -13.02
C ASN A 145 -16.86 -3.09 -12.95
N ARG A 146 -17.56 -3.29 -14.06
CA ARG A 146 -19.00 -3.03 -14.23
C ARG A 146 -19.39 -1.61 -13.84
N VAL A 147 -18.50 -0.66 -14.15
CA VAL A 147 -18.73 0.76 -13.89
C VAL A 147 -19.99 1.25 -14.64
N ASN A 148 -20.78 2.05 -13.98
CA ASN A 148 -21.96 2.71 -14.53
C ASN A 148 -22.13 4.11 -13.95
N ASP A 149 -23.12 4.85 -14.41
CA ASP A 149 -23.39 6.24 -14.02
C ASP A 149 -23.74 6.44 -12.54
N THR A 150 -23.94 5.37 -11.77
CA THR A 150 -24.26 5.47 -10.33
C THR A 150 -23.01 5.47 -9.43
N LEU A 151 -21.83 5.15 -9.97
CA LEU A 151 -20.58 5.18 -9.21
C LEU A 151 -20.17 6.63 -8.90
N ASP A 152 -20.02 6.93 -7.64
CA ASP A 152 -19.33 8.16 -7.20
C ASP A 152 -17.82 7.98 -7.36
N LYS A 153 -17.29 8.47 -8.50
CA LYS A 153 -15.86 8.38 -8.83
C LYS A 153 -14.99 9.19 -7.87
N GLU A 154 -15.48 10.33 -7.37
CA GLU A 154 -14.75 11.13 -6.39
C GLU A 154 -14.57 10.38 -5.07
N GLU A 155 -15.64 9.72 -4.60
CA GLU A 155 -15.57 8.91 -3.38
C GLU A 155 -14.69 7.68 -3.59
N ALA A 156 -14.78 6.99 -4.73
CA ALA A 156 -13.91 5.86 -5.06
C ALA A 156 -12.44 6.29 -5.12
N HIS A 157 -12.14 7.43 -5.74
CA HIS A 157 -10.81 8.04 -5.76
C HIS A 157 -10.29 8.30 -4.34
N LYS A 158 -11.08 9.00 -3.50
CA LYS A 158 -10.71 9.28 -2.10
C LYS A 158 -10.40 8.02 -1.31
N ILE A 159 -11.21 6.97 -1.47
CA ILE A 159 -10.97 5.67 -0.80
C ILE A 159 -9.63 5.09 -1.23
N VAL A 160 -9.40 4.95 -2.53
CA VAL A 160 -8.19 4.31 -3.07
C VAL A 160 -6.94 5.14 -2.76
N LYS A 161 -6.97 6.45 -3.06
CA LYS A 161 -5.82 7.34 -2.84
C LYS A 161 -5.59 7.64 -1.35
N GLY A 162 -6.65 7.59 -0.54
CA GLY A 162 -6.57 7.62 0.92
C GLY A 162 -5.76 6.45 1.49
N ILE A 163 -5.83 5.27 0.88
CA ILE A 163 -5.09 4.07 1.29
C ILE A 163 -3.73 3.98 0.58
N SER A 164 -3.70 4.12 -0.75
CA SER A 164 -2.49 4.01 -1.57
C SER A 164 -2.48 5.07 -2.69
N ARG A 165 -1.68 6.13 -2.53
CA ARG A 165 -1.52 7.17 -3.58
C ARG A 165 -0.90 6.61 -4.85
N ARG A 166 -0.07 5.57 -4.74
CA ARG A 166 0.63 4.96 -5.88
C ARG A 166 -0.25 4.03 -6.69
N ALA A 167 -1.29 3.46 -6.07
CA ALA A 167 -2.20 2.57 -6.77
C ALA A 167 -2.85 3.30 -7.95
N GLN A 168 -2.77 2.71 -9.13
CA GLN A 168 -3.50 3.17 -10.31
C GLN A 168 -4.96 2.75 -10.17
N LEU A 169 -5.89 3.70 -10.19
CA LEU A 169 -7.32 3.40 -10.19
C LEU A 169 -7.83 3.34 -11.62
N VAL A 170 -8.53 2.27 -11.96
CA VAL A 170 -9.02 1.97 -13.30
C VAL A 170 -10.51 1.67 -13.23
N TYR A 171 -11.26 2.25 -14.15
CA TYR A 171 -12.69 2.08 -14.32
C TYR A 171 -12.94 1.24 -15.58
N ASP A 172 -13.45 0.02 -15.41
CA ASP A 172 -13.76 -0.91 -16.48
C ASP A 172 -15.28 -1.02 -16.68
N TYR A 173 -15.72 -0.69 -17.87
CA TYR A 173 -17.13 -0.60 -18.25
C TYR A 173 -17.61 -1.87 -18.94
N PRO A 174 -18.93 -2.22 -18.84
CA PRO A 174 -19.50 -3.42 -19.45
C PRO A 174 -19.40 -3.48 -20.98
N ASP A 175 -19.20 -2.34 -21.64
CA ASP A 175 -19.01 -2.25 -23.08
C ASP A 175 -17.57 -2.46 -23.55
N GLY A 176 -16.64 -2.72 -22.60
CA GLY A 176 -15.21 -2.89 -22.84
C GLY A 176 -14.41 -1.59 -22.87
N HIS A 177 -15.06 -0.46 -22.61
CA HIS A 177 -14.36 0.81 -22.41
C HIS A 177 -13.62 0.82 -21.09
N VAL A 178 -12.40 1.35 -21.08
CA VAL A 178 -11.55 1.46 -19.89
C VAL A 178 -11.10 2.90 -19.73
N GLU A 179 -11.29 3.45 -18.54
CA GLU A 179 -10.80 4.78 -18.16
C GLU A 179 -9.79 4.66 -17.01
N TYR A 180 -8.80 5.53 -17.03
CA TYR A 180 -7.91 5.71 -15.88
C TYR A 180 -8.40 6.90 -15.06
N ASP A 181 -8.29 6.78 -13.75
CA ASP A 181 -8.59 7.88 -12.84
C ASP A 181 -7.62 9.04 -13.09
N ASP A 182 -8.18 10.22 -13.38
CA ASP A 182 -7.48 11.46 -13.69
C ASP A 182 -7.73 12.56 -12.67
N ILE A 183 -8.38 12.23 -11.55
CA ILE A 183 -8.63 13.18 -10.46
C ILE A 183 -7.30 13.54 -9.79
N GLU A 184 -7.00 14.84 -9.79
CA GLU A 184 -5.80 15.36 -9.13
C GLU A 184 -6.03 15.57 -7.63
N ASP A 185 -5.09 15.08 -6.81
CA ASP A 185 -5.01 15.28 -5.36
C ASP A 185 -3.86 16.24 -5.03
N PRO A 186 -4.03 17.55 -5.15
CA PRO A 186 -2.98 18.49 -4.78
C PRO A 186 -2.69 18.36 -3.28
N LEU A 187 -1.40 18.50 -2.91
CA LEU A 187 -1.04 18.59 -1.50
C LEU A 187 -1.63 19.88 -0.92
N PRO A 188 -2.18 19.86 0.32
CA PRO A 188 -2.78 21.03 0.93
C PRO A 188 -1.74 22.11 1.33
N PHE A 189 -0.47 21.86 1.08
CA PHE A 189 0.65 22.75 1.36
C PHE A 189 1.56 22.87 0.14
N ASP A 190 2.21 24.04 -0.01
CA ASP A 190 3.18 24.29 -1.07
C ASP A 190 4.56 23.70 -0.73
N VAL A 191 4.95 22.62 -1.41
CA VAL A 191 6.26 21.96 -1.26
C VAL A 191 7.42 22.87 -1.66
N ASN A 192 7.18 23.92 -2.45
CA ASN A 192 8.19 24.86 -2.91
C ASN A 192 8.26 26.12 -2.05
N ALA A 193 7.41 26.24 -1.03
CA ALA A 193 7.48 27.34 -0.08
C ALA A 193 8.87 27.39 0.61
N PRO A 194 9.38 28.57 0.99
CA PRO A 194 10.63 28.69 1.75
C PRO A 194 10.61 27.92 3.07
N ILE A 195 9.44 27.80 3.68
CA ILE A 195 9.14 26.95 4.82
C ILE A 195 7.82 26.25 4.52
N ILE A 196 7.83 24.94 4.45
CA ILE A 196 6.62 24.14 4.28
C ILE A 196 5.94 24.08 5.65
N ASN A 197 4.85 24.81 5.83
CA ASN A 197 4.05 24.75 7.04
C ASN A 197 3.07 23.59 6.91
N ILE A 198 3.12 22.66 7.86
CA ILE A 198 2.23 21.51 7.94
C ILE A 198 1.25 21.76 9.09
N GLU A 199 0.01 21.96 8.74
CA GLU A 199 -1.07 22.12 9.72
C GLU A 199 -1.38 20.80 10.44
N ASP A 200 -2.13 20.88 11.54
CA ASP A 200 -2.43 19.70 12.35
C ASP A 200 -3.17 18.60 11.56
N ASP A 201 -4.08 18.99 10.68
CA ASP A 201 -4.89 18.07 9.86
C ASP A 201 -4.10 17.49 8.66
N ASP A 202 -3.03 18.18 8.24
CA ASP A 202 -2.21 17.78 7.10
C ASP A 202 -1.08 16.81 7.46
N PHE A 203 -0.82 16.58 8.75
CA PHE A 203 0.34 15.83 9.21
C PHE A 203 0.40 14.42 8.63
N ALA A 204 -0.71 13.68 8.62
CA ALA A 204 -0.74 12.30 8.13
C ALA A 204 -0.42 12.26 6.63
N LEU A 205 -1.04 13.14 5.85
CA LEU A 205 -0.82 13.24 4.41
C LEU A 205 0.61 13.63 4.09
N TRP A 206 1.15 14.65 4.80
CA TRP A 206 2.53 15.06 4.63
C TRP A 206 3.53 13.96 4.97
N TYR A 207 3.35 13.27 6.09
CA TYR A 207 4.28 12.23 6.53
C TYR A 207 4.28 11.02 5.56
N ARG A 208 3.13 10.68 5.01
CA ARG A 208 3.01 9.66 3.96
C ARG A 208 3.75 10.10 2.69
N ASP A 209 3.48 11.32 2.19
CA ASP A 209 4.15 11.88 1.01
C ASP A 209 5.67 11.95 1.21
N LEU A 210 6.13 12.37 2.41
CA LEU A 210 7.55 12.34 2.77
C LEU A 210 8.13 10.91 2.74
N SER A 211 7.36 9.90 3.14
CA SER A 211 7.82 8.51 3.17
C SER A 211 7.89 7.90 1.77
N GLU A 212 6.98 8.28 0.89
CA GLU A 212 6.87 7.79 -0.48
C GLU A 212 7.80 8.54 -1.45
N GLU A 213 7.95 9.85 -1.28
CA GLU A 213 8.67 10.77 -2.17
C GLU A 213 9.77 11.54 -1.41
N MET A 214 10.54 10.83 -0.59
CA MET A 214 11.46 11.45 0.37
C MET A 214 12.47 12.43 -0.26
N GLU A 215 12.95 12.17 -1.48
CA GLU A 215 13.90 13.04 -2.18
C GLU A 215 13.30 14.43 -2.53
N LYS A 216 12.00 14.52 -2.67
CA LYS A 216 11.24 15.77 -2.86
C LYS A 216 11.42 16.74 -1.70
N TYR A 217 11.67 16.22 -0.49
CA TYR A 217 11.86 17.01 0.72
C TYR A 217 13.33 17.22 1.10
N HIS A 218 14.27 16.66 0.34
CA HIS A 218 15.69 16.81 0.62
C HIS A 218 16.10 18.29 0.58
N ASN A 219 16.75 18.80 1.66
CA ASN A 219 17.10 20.18 1.88
C ASN A 219 15.93 21.18 1.97
N LYS A 220 14.68 20.72 2.14
CA LYS A 220 13.54 21.60 2.38
C LYS A 220 13.40 21.91 3.87
N SER A 221 12.98 23.14 4.17
CA SER A 221 12.64 23.57 5.52
C SER A 221 11.17 23.27 5.81
N VAL A 222 10.89 22.57 6.91
CA VAL A 222 9.54 22.21 7.34
C VAL A 222 9.25 22.76 8.73
N LYS A 223 7.98 23.04 9.00
CA LYS A 223 7.48 23.43 10.33
C LYS A 223 6.20 22.66 10.61
N PHE A 224 6.16 21.93 11.72
CA PHE A 224 5.00 21.13 12.12
C PHE A 224 4.94 20.91 13.62
N LYS A 225 3.79 20.51 14.13
CA LYS A 225 3.56 20.15 15.52
C LYS A 225 3.79 18.65 15.73
N ALA A 226 4.52 18.28 16.76
CA ALA A 226 4.93 16.90 17.02
C ALA A 226 4.99 16.58 18.51
N ILE A 227 4.89 15.28 18.81
CA ILE A 227 5.25 14.69 20.11
C ILE A 227 6.72 14.29 20.03
N VAL A 228 7.44 14.53 21.11
CA VAL A 228 8.83 14.10 21.28
C VAL A 228 8.89 12.68 21.83
N ALA A 229 9.74 11.84 21.24
CA ALA A 229 10.11 10.53 21.77
C ALA A 229 11.63 10.45 21.92
N ARG A 230 12.11 10.22 23.14
CA ARG A 230 13.55 10.03 23.42
C ARG A 230 13.91 8.55 23.21
N ASP A 231 14.92 8.31 22.39
CA ASP A 231 15.47 6.96 22.20
C ASP A 231 16.95 6.96 22.62
N PRO A 232 17.34 6.14 23.61
CA PRO A 232 18.73 6.08 24.09
C PRO A 232 19.76 5.78 23.00
N ARG A 233 19.35 5.15 21.90
CA ARG A 233 20.22 4.80 20.76
C ARG A 233 20.66 6.01 19.94
N LEU A 234 19.95 7.14 20.07
CA LEU A 234 20.22 8.37 19.29
C LEU A 234 21.22 9.32 19.95
N GLY A 235 21.59 9.09 21.21
CA GLY A 235 22.46 9.99 21.97
C GLY A 235 21.72 11.23 22.51
N ASN A 236 22.49 12.16 23.11
CA ASN A 236 21.91 13.28 23.87
C ASN A 236 21.44 14.44 22.97
N ASN A 237 21.93 14.54 21.76
CA ASN A 237 21.62 15.64 20.83
C ASN A 237 20.51 15.32 19.83
N ALA A 238 19.82 14.20 20.00
CA ALA A 238 18.77 13.80 19.08
C ALA A 238 17.53 13.24 19.80
N ALA A 239 16.40 13.30 19.13
CA ALA A 239 15.13 12.71 19.52
C ALA A 239 14.37 12.25 18.27
N VAL A 240 13.30 11.50 18.44
CA VAL A 240 12.31 11.30 17.39
C VAL A 240 11.18 12.31 17.59
N VAL A 241 10.76 12.97 16.53
CA VAL A 241 9.62 13.90 16.53
C VAL A 241 8.59 13.43 15.53
N GLY A 242 7.33 13.37 15.94
CA GLY A 242 6.27 12.85 15.08
C GLY A 242 4.90 12.87 15.77
N ARG A 243 3.94 12.18 15.19
CA ARG A 243 2.60 12.02 15.74
C ARG A 243 2.13 10.58 15.60
N HIS A 244 1.12 10.22 16.36
CA HIS A 244 0.37 9.00 16.08
C HIS A 244 -0.49 9.23 14.83
N VAL A 245 -0.49 8.28 13.92
CA VAL A 245 -1.27 8.31 12.67
C VAL A 245 -2.14 7.07 12.64
N MET A 246 -3.40 7.26 12.29
CA MET A 246 -4.37 6.21 12.04
C MET A 246 -4.67 6.17 10.55
N THR A 247 -4.56 4.98 9.94
CA THR A 247 -4.83 4.81 8.51
C THR A 247 -6.26 4.35 8.26
N CYS A 248 -6.69 3.29 8.93
CA CYS A 248 -8.02 2.74 8.70
C CYS A 248 -8.87 2.61 9.98
N CYS A 249 -8.29 2.26 11.11
CA CYS A 249 -9.02 2.05 12.36
C CYS A 249 -8.13 2.23 13.59
N VAL A 250 -8.71 2.16 14.78
CA VAL A 250 -8.00 2.39 16.05
C VAL A 250 -6.87 1.38 16.28
N ASP A 251 -7.00 0.15 15.73
CA ASP A 251 -6.01 -0.91 15.91
C ASP A 251 -4.74 -0.71 15.08
N ASP A 252 -4.76 0.18 14.08
CA ASP A 252 -3.62 0.48 13.23
C ASP A 252 -2.87 1.76 13.62
N ILE A 253 -3.19 2.36 14.76
CA ILE A 253 -2.52 3.58 15.20
C ILE A 253 -1.04 3.30 15.44
N GLN A 254 -0.18 3.98 14.67
CA GLN A 254 1.27 3.89 14.76
C GLN A 254 1.90 5.25 14.98
N PHE A 255 3.04 5.27 15.69
CA PHE A 255 3.82 6.48 15.83
C PHE A 255 4.66 6.73 14.57
N SER A 256 4.28 7.74 13.82
CA SER A 256 4.93 8.19 12.59
C SER A 256 5.83 9.37 12.89
N GLY A 257 7.14 9.20 12.78
CA GLY A 257 8.10 10.23 13.14
C GLY A 257 9.46 10.06 12.48
N MET A 258 10.26 11.11 12.56
CA MET A 258 11.62 11.14 12.03
C MET A 258 12.62 11.54 13.11
N ILE A 259 13.87 11.18 12.86
CA ILE A 259 14.98 11.59 13.71
C ILE A 259 15.16 13.11 13.62
N ALA A 260 15.18 13.79 14.73
CA ALA A 260 15.47 15.21 14.85
C ALA A 260 16.82 15.41 15.55
N VAL A 261 17.74 16.12 14.90
CA VAL A 261 19.09 16.41 15.39
C VAL A 261 19.17 17.89 15.80
N PHE A 262 19.60 18.14 17.02
CA PHE A 262 19.72 19.48 17.62
C PHE A 262 21.17 19.96 17.59
N LYS A 263 21.40 21.28 17.50
CA LYS A 263 22.74 21.90 17.53
C LYS A 263 23.50 21.71 18.86
N GLY A 264 22.84 21.18 19.87
CA GLY A 264 23.40 20.90 21.20
C GLY A 264 22.59 19.81 21.87
N GLU A 265 22.67 19.73 23.20
CA GLU A 265 21.88 18.76 23.94
C GLU A 265 20.37 19.02 23.78
N CYS A 266 19.62 17.98 23.43
CA CYS A 266 18.18 18.03 23.36
C CYS A 266 17.58 18.01 24.78
N LYS A 267 17.06 19.16 25.23
CA LYS A 267 16.44 19.34 26.55
C LYS A 267 14.99 18.88 26.62
N LEU A 268 14.38 18.52 25.47
CA LEU A 268 13.00 18.09 25.41
C LEU A 268 12.82 16.70 26.02
N LYS A 269 11.67 16.51 26.69
CA LYS A 269 11.31 15.24 27.31
C LYS A 269 10.37 14.43 26.43
N SER A 270 10.36 13.12 26.60
CA SER A 270 9.36 12.27 25.93
C SER A 270 7.94 12.70 26.30
N LYS A 271 7.05 12.64 25.32
CA LYS A 271 5.63 13.01 25.39
C LYS A 271 5.35 14.54 25.46
N GLU A 272 6.36 15.38 25.39
CA GLU A 272 6.15 16.82 25.22
C GLU A 272 5.65 17.14 23.80
N TRP A 273 4.69 18.06 23.70
CA TRP A 273 4.25 18.60 22.43
C TRP A 273 5.04 19.86 22.09
N VAL A 274 5.58 19.88 20.89
CA VAL A 274 6.40 20.99 20.38
C VAL A 274 6.01 21.32 18.94
N THR A 275 6.09 22.59 18.59
CA THR A 275 6.22 23.02 17.20
C THR A 275 7.70 22.98 16.86
N VAL A 276 8.08 22.16 15.90
CA VAL A 276 9.46 22.02 15.44
C VAL A 276 9.61 22.61 14.05
N LYS A 277 10.70 23.37 13.86
CA LYS A 277 11.14 23.86 12.56
C LYS A 277 12.56 23.37 12.29
N GLY A 278 12.82 22.89 11.08
CA GLY A 278 14.15 22.43 10.70
C GLY A 278 14.24 22.07 9.22
N THR A 279 15.43 21.67 8.80
CA THR A 279 15.72 21.25 7.43
C THR A 279 15.75 19.73 7.36
N VAL A 280 14.98 19.15 6.44
CA VAL A 280 14.97 17.71 6.18
C VAL A 280 16.18 17.35 5.33
N LYS A 281 16.91 16.30 5.71
CA LYS A 281 17.94 15.66 4.90
C LYS A 281 17.68 14.17 4.78
N ILE A 282 17.89 13.63 3.59
CA ILE A 282 17.76 12.21 3.33
C ILE A 282 19.15 11.60 3.44
N GLU A 283 19.36 10.82 4.48
CA GLU A 283 20.69 10.26 4.78
C GLU A 283 20.60 8.88 5.46
N ALA A 284 21.71 8.14 5.41
CA ALA A 284 21.80 6.86 6.11
C ALA A 284 21.88 7.08 7.62
N ASN A 285 21.07 6.35 8.38
CA ASN A 285 21.10 6.38 9.83
C ASN A 285 20.94 4.96 10.39
N LYS A 286 21.50 4.71 11.57
CA LYS A 286 21.48 3.38 12.23
C LYS A 286 20.07 2.88 12.56
N LEU A 287 19.09 3.76 12.71
CA LEU A 287 17.70 3.40 12.99
C LEU A 287 16.90 3.10 11.71
N TYR A 288 17.38 3.53 10.56
CA TYR A 288 16.80 3.17 9.26
C TYR A 288 17.52 1.95 8.68
N LYS A 289 16.79 1.07 7.99
CA LYS A 289 17.41 -0.07 7.27
C LYS A 289 18.26 0.39 6.09
N SER A 290 18.00 1.61 5.59
CA SER A 290 18.70 2.27 4.49
C SER A 290 18.81 3.78 4.77
N LYS A 291 18.53 4.62 3.78
CA LYS A 291 18.37 6.06 3.95
C LYS A 291 16.98 6.40 4.48
N GLY A 292 16.87 7.50 5.22
CA GLY A 292 15.60 8.02 5.71
C GLY A 292 15.68 9.51 6.05
N PRO A 293 14.53 10.15 6.36
CA PRO A 293 14.48 11.57 6.66
C PRO A 293 15.03 11.88 8.05
N VAL A 294 15.98 12.81 8.11
CA VAL A 294 16.54 13.38 9.35
C VAL A 294 16.27 14.87 9.35
N LEU A 295 15.66 15.36 10.41
CA LEU A 295 15.35 16.80 10.61
C LEU A 295 16.49 17.45 11.38
N TYR A 296 17.19 18.38 10.75
CA TYR A 296 18.15 19.26 11.42
C TYR A 296 17.40 20.46 12.00
N VAL A 297 17.24 20.46 13.30
CA VAL A 297 16.36 21.41 14.01
C VAL A 297 16.99 22.78 14.07
N ASP A 298 16.23 23.77 13.63
CA ASP A 298 16.57 25.20 13.75
C ASP A 298 15.98 25.81 15.01
N SER A 299 14.72 25.50 15.31
CA SER A 299 14.02 25.98 16.50
C SER A 299 12.94 25.02 16.95
N THR A 300 12.62 25.10 18.25
CA THR A 300 11.47 24.43 18.85
C THR A 300 10.75 25.40 19.79
N GLU A 301 9.43 25.31 19.79
CA GLU A 301 8.55 26.05 20.69
C GLU A 301 7.62 25.05 21.37
N PHE A 302 7.27 25.32 22.64
CA PHE A 302 6.24 24.53 23.31
C PHE A 302 4.92 24.65 22.56
N ALA A 303 4.20 23.56 22.38
CA ALA A 303 2.92 23.53 21.70
C ALA A 303 1.84 22.88 22.58
N VAL A 304 0.64 23.40 22.49
CA VAL A 304 -0.54 22.71 23.01
C VAL A 304 -0.88 21.57 22.04
N LYS A 305 -1.26 20.42 22.58
CA LYS A 305 -1.69 19.29 21.77
C LYS A 305 -2.83 19.70 20.84
N PRO A 306 -2.89 19.20 19.61
CA PRO A 306 -4.00 19.46 18.70
C PRO A 306 -5.31 18.89 19.25
N SER A 307 -6.44 19.41 18.78
CA SER A 307 -7.77 18.87 19.13
C SER A 307 -7.89 17.38 18.78
N GLN A 308 -7.33 17.01 17.64
CA GLN A 308 -7.17 15.64 17.19
C GLN A 308 -5.72 15.19 17.38
N GLU A 309 -5.46 14.44 18.47
CA GLU A 309 -4.09 14.00 18.79
C GLU A 309 -3.56 12.98 17.76
N VAL A 310 -4.40 12.07 17.33
CA VAL A 310 -4.09 11.09 16.29
C VAL A 310 -4.41 11.70 14.94
N ALA A 311 -3.39 11.87 14.12
CA ALA A 311 -3.58 12.40 12.76
C ALA A 311 -4.23 11.32 11.87
N THR A 312 -5.09 11.75 10.96
CA THR A 312 -5.79 10.87 10.02
C THR A 312 -5.67 11.43 8.61
N PHE A 313 -6.09 10.67 7.63
CA PHE A 313 -6.11 11.08 6.21
C PHE A 313 -7.46 11.70 5.80
N TYR A 314 -8.36 11.94 6.75
CA TYR A 314 -9.73 12.42 6.53
C TYR A 314 -10.01 13.68 7.33
#